data_959913140adc5c3a9e6abf9926850b8f
#
_entry.id   959913140adc5c3a9e6abf9926850b8f
#
_cell.length_a   1.000
_cell.length_b   1.000
_cell.length_c   1.000
_cell.angle_alpha   90.00
_cell.angle_beta   90.00
_cell.angle_gamma   90.00
#
_symmetry.space_group_name_H-M   'P 1'
#
loop_
_entity.id
_entity.type
_entity.pdbx_description
1 polymer ?
#
loop_
_entity_poly.entity_id
_entity_poly.type
_entity_poly.pdbx_seq_one_letter_code
_entity_poly.pdbx_strand_id
1 'polypeptide(L)'
;MDWSALSVSLRLAGFTCLLLIPIAIWLGRALAYARFRGKGLCEALIALPLVLPPTVLGFYLLLSFGRDAPVGSFWAEMTGNGLNFTFTGILLASLIANLPFAVQPIQRAFEHVPHNLREAAWCSGLNPWQTLLRIELPLVWPGIMSAAALTFAHTLGEFGVILMVGGAIDGETRTLAIAIYDRVQAFDEQGAAQMSALLLLVSFITLGLVYGLAGRRRWVRG
;
A
#
# COMPACT_ATOMS: atom_id res chain seq x y z
N MET A 1 26.66 4.68 2.62
CA MET A 1 25.22 4.79 2.26
C MET A 1 24.92 3.77 1.18
N ASP A 2 23.82 3.05 1.31
CA ASP A 2 23.38 2.03 0.35
C ASP A 2 22.31 2.62 -0.60
N TRP A 3 22.75 3.19 -1.70
CA TRP A 3 21.88 3.82 -2.70
C TRP A 3 21.05 2.79 -3.48
N SER A 4 21.57 1.55 -3.59
CA SER A 4 20.85 0.44 -4.22
C SER A 4 19.60 0.09 -3.39
N ALA A 5 19.77 -0.13 -2.08
CA ALA A 5 18.67 -0.42 -1.18
C ALA A 5 17.62 0.70 -1.11
N LEU A 6 18.05 1.98 -1.15
CA LEU A 6 17.14 3.12 -1.24
C LEU A 6 16.33 3.09 -2.55
N SER A 7 17.00 2.82 -3.68
CA SER A 7 16.34 2.73 -4.99
C SER A 7 15.29 1.62 -5.01
N VAL A 8 15.61 0.43 -4.46
CA VAL A 8 14.65 -0.68 -4.33
C VAL A 8 13.45 -0.29 -3.48
N SER A 9 13.68 0.35 -2.31
CA SER A 9 12.59 0.81 -1.44
C SER A 9 11.68 1.83 -2.10
N LEU A 10 12.26 2.82 -2.80
CA LEU A 10 11.46 3.85 -3.48
C LEU A 10 10.67 3.28 -4.67
N ARG A 11 11.27 2.37 -5.44
CA ARG A 11 10.57 1.65 -6.52
C ARG A 11 9.42 0.81 -5.95
N LEU A 12 9.68 0.04 -4.90
CA LEU A 12 8.67 -0.79 -4.26
C LEU A 12 7.50 0.07 -3.77
N ALA A 13 7.76 1.13 -3.01
CA ALA A 13 6.73 2.02 -2.49
C ALA A 13 5.96 2.73 -3.61
N GLY A 14 6.66 3.18 -4.66
CA GLY A 14 6.03 3.82 -5.82
C GLY A 14 5.12 2.87 -6.58
N PHE A 15 5.58 1.67 -6.92
CA PHE A 15 4.76 0.67 -7.63
C PHE A 15 3.61 0.15 -6.76
N THR A 16 3.83 -0.05 -5.45
CA THR A 16 2.76 -0.42 -4.51
C THR A 16 1.66 0.65 -4.51
N CYS A 17 1.99 1.92 -4.38
CA CYS A 17 1.00 2.99 -4.45
C CYS A 17 0.31 3.07 -5.81
N LEU A 18 1.07 3.00 -6.91
CA LEU A 18 0.55 3.10 -8.27
C LEU A 18 -0.51 2.02 -8.56
N LEU A 19 -0.25 0.80 -8.12
CA LEU A 19 -1.15 -0.34 -8.36
C LEU A 19 -2.27 -0.41 -7.33
N LEU A 20 -1.96 -0.16 -6.04
CA LEU A 20 -2.91 -0.39 -4.97
C LEU A 20 -3.95 0.74 -4.82
N ILE A 21 -3.58 2.01 -5.07
CA ILE A 21 -4.53 3.13 -4.89
C ILE A 21 -5.74 3.04 -5.83
N PRO A 22 -5.60 2.75 -7.14
CA PRO A 22 -6.75 2.52 -8.02
C PRO A 22 -7.64 1.37 -7.55
N ILE A 23 -7.03 0.25 -7.14
CA ILE A 23 -7.76 -0.91 -6.60
C ILE A 23 -8.50 -0.51 -5.31
N ALA A 24 -7.84 0.23 -4.42
CA ALA A 24 -8.41 0.69 -3.17
C ALA A 24 -9.56 1.70 -3.36
N ILE A 25 -9.51 2.54 -4.39
CA ILE A 25 -10.63 3.41 -4.76
C ILE A 25 -11.85 2.57 -5.14
N TRP A 26 -11.66 1.56 -5.97
CA TRP A 26 -12.75 0.68 -6.39
C TRP A 26 -13.30 -0.14 -5.22
N LEU A 27 -12.43 -0.82 -4.46
CA LEU A 27 -12.82 -1.62 -3.29
C LEU A 27 -13.44 -0.75 -2.18
N GLY A 28 -12.82 0.37 -1.84
CA GLY A 28 -13.30 1.28 -0.80
C GLY A 28 -14.66 1.86 -1.15
N ARG A 29 -14.86 2.27 -2.41
CA ARG A 29 -16.17 2.71 -2.90
C ARG A 29 -17.22 1.59 -2.83
N ALA A 30 -16.86 0.41 -3.32
CA ALA A 30 -17.76 -0.76 -3.30
C ALA A 30 -18.19 -1.08 -1.86
N LEU A 31 -17.24 -1.16 -0.93
CA LEU A 31 -17.52 -1.43 0.48
C LEU A 31 -18.30 -0.30 1.16
N ALA A 32 -18.00 0.96 0.87
CA ALA A 32 -18.72 2.09 1.47
C ALA A 32 -20.24 2.04 1.18
N TYR A 33 -20.60 1.66 -0.03
CA TYR A 33 -21.99 1.68 -0.48
C TYR A 33 -22.69 0.31 -0.48
N ALA A 34 -21.93 -0.77 -0.33
CA ALA A 34 -22.49 -2.10 -0.34
C ALA A 34 -23.34 -2.38 0.93
N ARG A 35 -24.49 -3.00 0.72
CA ARG A 35 -25.39 -3.51 1.77
C ARG A 35 -25.66 -4.99 1.52
N PHE A 36 -24.78 -5.86 2.01
CA PHE A 36 -24.93 -7.31 1.88
C PHE A 36 -24.53 -8.05 3.16
N ARG A 37 -25.07 -9.26 3.34
CA ARG A 37 -24.66 -10.16 4.41
C ARG A 37 -23.21 -10.60 4.13
N GLY A 38 -22.30 -10.37 5.08
CA GLY A 38 -20.88 -10.71 4.91
C GLY A 38 -19.96 -9.53 4.61
N LYS A 39 -20.46 -8.28 4.50
CA LYS A 39 -19.63 -7.08 4.38
C LYS A 39 -18.54 -7.03 5.46
N GLY A 40 -18.91 -7.29 6.73
CA GLY A 40 -17.97 -7.32 7.85
C GLY A 40 -16.86 -8.37 7.69
N LEU A 41 -17.15 -9.52 7.04
CA LEU A 41 -16.12 -10.52 6.75
C LEU A 41 -15.13 -10.01 5.68
N CYS A 42 -15.62 -9.34 4.64
CA CYS A 42 -14.74 -8.71 3.64
C CYS A 42 -13.86 -7.64 4.27
N GLU A 43 -14.42 -6.80 5.13
CA GLU A 43 -13.67 -5.78 5.87
C GLU A 43 -12.64 -6.41 6.81
N ALA A 44 -12.99 -7.49 7.49
CA ALA A 44 -12.05 -8.24 8.33
C ALA A 44 -10.91 -8.86 7.53
N LEU A 45 -11.20 -9.44 6.36
CA LEU A 45 -10.16 -9.99 5.47
C LEU A 45 -9.20 -8.91 4.97
N ILE A 46 -9.71 -7.72 4.61
CA ILE A 46 -8.88 -6.59 4.22
C ILE A 46 -8.03 -6.10 5.40
N ALA A 47 -8.58 -6.12 6.62
CA ALA A 47 -7.88 -5.70 7.82
C ALA A 47 -6.88 -6.74 8.37
N LEU A 48 -6.97 -7.99 7.92
CA LEU A 48 -6.19 -9.11 8.46
C LEU A 48 -4.67 -8.84 8.48
N PRO A 49 -4.05 -8.23 7.43
CA PRO A 49 -2.62 -7.92 7.44
C PRO A 49 -2.19 -6.99 8.59
N LEU A 50 -3.09 -6.14 9.13
CA LEU A 50 -2.78 -5.28 10.28
C LEU A 50 -2.65 -6.05 11.61
N VAL A 51 -3.36 -7.16 11.72
CA VAL A 51 -3.43 -7.94 12.97
C VAL A 51 -2.36 -9.03 13.00
N LEU A 52 -2.01 -9.57 11.83
CA LEU A 52 -0.99 -10.61 11.74
C LEU A 52 0.41 -10.02 11.96
N PRO A 53 1.27 -10.69 12.74
CA PRO A 53 2.68 -10.35 12.75
C PRO A 53 3.26 -10.38 11.32
N PRO A 54 4.06 -9.38 10.91
CA PRO A 54 4.62 -9.31 9.55
C PRO A 54 5.37 -10.57 9.11
N THR A 55 6.07 -11.22 10.04
CA THR A 55 6.76 -12.48 9.78
C THR A 55 5.82 -13.64 9.49
N VAL A 56 4.65 -13.68 10.15
CA VAL A 56 3.62 -14.71 9.91
C VAL A 56 2.98 -14.51 8.55
N LEU A 57 2.61 -13.28 8.23
CA LEU A 57 2.09 -12.95 6.90
C LEU A 57 3.11 -13.29 5.81
N GLY A 58 4.36 -12.86 5.99
CA GLY A 58 5.46 -13.13 5.06
C GLY A 58 5.72 -14.63 4.86
N PHE A 59 5.64 -15.42 5.93
CA PHE A 59 5.80 -16.88 5.86
C PHE A 59 4.69 -17.53 5.00
N TYR A 60 3.42 -17.18 5.24
CA TYR A 60 2.33 -17.72 4.43
C TYR A 60 2.42 -17.27 2.96
N LEU A 61 2.87 -16.05 2.69
CA LEU A 61 3.09 -15.59 1.32
C LEU A 61 4.26 -16.33 0.66
N LEU A 62 5.36 -16.53 1.39
CA LEU A 62 6.50 -17.33 0.91
C LEU A 62 6.08 -18.74 0.48
N LEU A 63 5.25 -19.41 1.30
CA LEU A 63 4.70 -20.72 0.95
C LEU A 63 3.78 -20.65 -0.28
N SER A 64 2.89 -19.65 -0.32
CA SER A 64 1.92 -19.50 -1.40
C SER A 64 2.56 -19.16 -2.75
N PHE A 65 3.70 -18.47 -2.73
CA PHE A 65 4.47 -18.08 -3.92
C PHE A 65 5.50 -19.13 -4.34
N GLY A 66 5.64 -20.22 -3.57
CA GLY A 66 6.50 -21.35 -3.90
C GLY A 66 6.05 -22.03 -5.22
N ARG A 67 6.99 -22.60 -5.96
CA ARG A 67 6.71 -23.25 -7.27
C ARG A 67 5.75 -24.44 -7.17
N ASP A 68 5.67 -25.06 -6.00
CA ASP A 68 4.77 -26.19 -5.74
C ASP A 68 3.39 -25.76 -5.26
N ALA A 69 3.20 -24.47 -4.98
CA ALA A 69 1.91 -23.92 -4.58
C ALA A 69 1.11 -23.43 -5.79
N PRO A 70 -0.26 -23.44 -5.73
CA PRO A 70 -1.09 -23.09 -6.88
C PRO A 70 -0.82 -21.69 -7.48
N VAL A 71 -0.53 -20.70 -6.63
CA VAL A 71 -0.24 -19.32 -7.07
C VAL A 71 1.14 -19.25 -7.74
N GLY A 72 2.15 -19.86 -7.11
CA GLY A 72 3.51 -19.85 -7.64
C GLY A 72 3.67 -20.69 -8.90
N SER A 73 3.01 -21.88 -8.99
CA SER A 73 3.01 -22.71 -10.21
C SER A 73 2.35 -21.99 -11.37
N PHE A 74 1.16 -21.42 -11.16
CA PHE A 74 0.46 -20.64 -12.19
C PHE A 74 1.32 -19.48 -12.71
N TRP A 75 1.99 -18.75 -11.80
CA TRP A 75 2.88 -17.68 -12.21
C TRP A 75 4.08 -18.19 -13.00
N ALA A 76 4.69 -19.29 -12.55
CA ALA A 76 5.84 -19.90 -13.22
C ALA A 76 5.50 -20.41 -14.62
N GLU A 77 4.30 -20.98 -14.81
CA GLU A 77 3.80 -21.38 -16.13
C GLU A 77 3.60 -20.21 -17.09
N MET A 78 3.10 -19.07 -16.57
CA MET A 78 2.86 -17.88 -17.40
C MET A 78 4.12 -17.10 -17.75
N THR A 79 5.09 -17.03 -16.83
CA THR A 79 6.25 -16.12 -16.97
C THR A 79 7.58 -16.83 -17.13
N GLY A 80 7.63 -18.13 -16.87
CA GLY A 80 8.88 -18.92 -16.81
C GLY A 80 9.71 -18.71 -15.52
N ASN A 81 9.31 -17.75 -14.66
CA ASN A 81 10.07 -17.36 -13.47
C ASN A 81 9.30 -17.62 -12.17
N GLY A 82 10.02 -17.87 -11.06
CA GLY A 82 9.41 -17.93 -9.74
C GLY A 82 9.05 -16.54 -9.20
N LEU A 83 8.19 -16.50 -8.18
CA LEU A 83 7.84 -15.27 -7.45
C LEU A 83 8.80 -15.01 -6.28
N ASN A 84 9.14 -16.04 -5.52
CA ASN A 84 10.01 -15.89 -4.36
C ASN A 84 11.38 -15.37 -4.75
N PHE A 85 11.93 -14.49 -3.92
CA PHE A 85 13.23 -13.87 -4.07
C PHE A 85 13.38 -13.00 -5.33
N THR A 86 12.27 -12.42 -5.80
CA THR A 86 12.22 -11.48 -6.94
C THR A 86 11.54 -10.17 -6.54
N PHE A 87 11.82 -9.10 -7.29
CA PHE A 87 11.13 -7.82 -7.11
C PHE A 87 9.61 -7.95 -7.27
N THR A 88 9.15 -8.75 -8.21
CA THR A 88 7.72 -8.99 -8.42
C THR A 88 7.08 -9.69 -7.21
N GLY A 89 7.77 -10.65 -6.63
CA GLY A 89 7.29 -11.33 -5.41
C GLY A 89 7.13 -10.37 -4.23
N ILE A 90 8.15 -9.53 -3.97
CA ILE A 90 8.04 -8.54 -2.89
C ILE A 90 7.00 -7.44 -3.20
N LEU A 91 6.77 -7.11 -4.46
CA LEU A 91 5.73 -6.18 -4.86
C LEU A 91 4.34 -6.76 -4.58
N LEU A 92 4.06 -8.01 -4.96
CA LEU A 92 2.79 -8.67 -4.66
C LEU A 92 2.58 -8.82 -3.14
N ALA A 93 3.62 -9.18 -2.41
CA ALA A 93 3.57 -9.24 -0.96
C ALA A 93 3.27 -7.88 -0.32
N SER A 94 3.91 -6.83 -0.83
CA SER A 94 3.66 -5.45 -0.40
C SER A 94 2.23 -4.98 -0.71
N LEU A 95 1.65 -5.34 -1.87
CA LEU A 95 0.25 -5.03 -2.19
C LEU A 95 -0.69 -5.64 -1.15
N ILE A 96 -0.47 -6.90 -0.76
CA ILE A 96 -1.29 -7.59 0.24
C ILE A 96 -1.11 -6.97 1.63
N ALA A 97 0.12 -6.75 2.07
CA ALA A 97 0.42 -6.16 3.38
C ALA A 97 -0.14 -4.74 3.52
N ASN A 98 -0.19 -3.98 2.43
CA ASN A 98 -0.66 -2.59 2.41
C ASN A 98 -2.16 -2.43 2.12
N LEU A 99 -2.91 -3.51 1.83
CA LEU A 99 -4.35 -3.44 1.56
C LEU A 99 -5.13 -2.58 2.59
N PRO A 100 -4.97 -2.79 3.90
CA PRO A 100 -5.73 -2.02 4.89
C PRO A 100 -5.37 -0.54 4.90
N PHE A 101 -4.09 -0.18 4.69
CA PHE A 101 -3.63 1.21 4.67
C PHE A 101 -4.16 1.99 3.47
N ALA A 102 -4.41 1.32 2.36
CA ALA A 102 -4.99 1.92 1.18
C ALA A 102 -6.53 1.94 1.23
N VAL A 103 -7.17 0.81 1.54
CA VAL A 103 -8.62 0.64 1.40
C VAL A 103 -9.38 1.36 2.51
N GLN A 104 -8.98 1.21 3.78
CA GLN A 104 -9.77 1.75 4.89
C GLN A 104 -9.92 3.27 4.87
N PRO A 105 -8.87 4.10 4.68
CA PRO A 105 -9.04 5.55 4.62
C PRO A 105 -9.91 6.00 3.45
N ILE A 106 -9.79 5.32 2.30
CA ILE A 106 -10.59 5.60 1.11
C ILE A 106 -12.05 5.21 1.33
N GLN A 107 -12.32 4.04 1.91
CA GLN A 107 -13.67 3.62 2.28
C GLN A 107 -14.32 4.63 3.22
N ARG A 108 -13.63 5.05 4.29
CA ARG A 108 -14.13 6.06 5.22
C ARG A 108 -14.41 7.38 4.53
N ALA A 109 -13.58 7.79 3.58
CA ALA A 109 -13.83 9.01 2.80
C ALA A 109 -15.10 8.91 1.96
N PHE A 110 -15.36 7.76 1.32
CA PHE A 110 -16.62 7.53 0.59
C PHE A 110 -17.85 7.47 1.50
N GLU A 111 -17.74 6.87 2.69
CA GLU A 111 -18.83 6.83 3.68
C GLU A 111 -19.26 8.23 4.15
N HIS A 112 -18.34 9.20 4.12
CA HIS A 112 -18.63 10.60 4.47
C HIS A 112 -19.24 11.43 3.32
N VAL A 113 -19.35 10.89 2.11
CA VAL A 113 -20.03 11.59 1.01
C VAL A 113 -21.54 11.62 1.27
N PRO A 114 -22.16 12.81 1.39
CA PRO A 114 -23.59 12.91 1.65
C PRO A 114 -24.43 12.23 0.57
N HIS A 115 -25.41 11.42 0.99
CA HIS A 115 -26.24 10.62 0.06
C HIS A 115 -27.02 11.52 -0.92
N ASN A 116 -27.51 12.67 -0.46
CA ASN A 116 -28.25 13.63 -1.26
C ASN A 116 -27.45 14.18 -2.46
N LEU A 117 -26.13 14.29 -2.36
CA LEU A 117 -25.30 14.71 -3.50
C LEU A 117 -25.29 13.68 -4.63
N ARG A 118 -25.33 12.41 -4.28
CA ARG A 118 -25.40 11.32 -5.26
C ARG A 118 -26.78 11.25 -5.90
N GLU A 119 -27.84 11.39 -5.11
CA GLU A 119 -29.21 11.46 -5.61
C GLU A 119 -29.41 12.64 -6.54
N ALA A 120 -28.95 13.83 -6.17
CA ALA A 120 -29.01 15.01 -7.02
C ALA A 120 -28.23 14.82 -8.33
N ALA A 121 -27.08 14.17 -8.31
CA ALA A 121 -26.32 13.83 -9.51
C ALA A 121 -27.12 12.91 -10.45
N TRP A 122 -27.78 11.90 -9.90
CA TRP A 122 -28.62 10.99 -10.70
C TRP A 122 -29.88 11.67 -11.23
N CYS A 123 -30.53 12.51 -10.44
CA CYS A 123 -31.66 13.33 -10.91
C CYS A 123 -31.24 14.31 -12.04
N SER A 124 -29.96 14.74 -12.05
CA SER A 124 -29.38 15.54 -13.12
C SER A 124 -28.92 14.74 -14.35
N GLY A 125 -29.23 13.43 -14.41
CA GLY A 125 -28.91 12.57 -15.55
C GLY A 125 -27.47 12.04 -15.59
N LEU A 126 -26.68 12.21 -14.51
CA LEU A 126 -25.34 11.66 -14.45
C LEU A 126 -25.38 10.12 -14.25
N ASN A 127 -24.66 9.40 -15.06
CA ASN A 127 -24.47 7.96 -14.86
C ASN A 127 -23.49 7.67 -13.69
N PRO A 128 -23.42 6.41 -13.17
CA PRO A 128 -22.57 6.08 -12.01
C PRO A 128 -21.08 6.41 -12.20
N TRP A 129 -20.56 6.31 -13.41
CA TRP A 129 -19.17 6.64 -13.73
C TRP A 129 -18.92 8.16 -13.72
N GLN A 130 -19.85 8.92 -14.30
CA GLN A 130 -19.81 10.38 -14.26
C GLN A 130 -19.96 10.90 -12.83
N THR A 131 -20.85 10.31 -12.03
CA THR A 131 -21.01 10.61 -10.61
C THR A 131 -19.70 10.35 -9.85
N LEU A 132 -19.04 9.22 -10.08
CA LEU A 132 -17.73 8.92 -9.50
C LEU A 132 -16.70 10.00 -9.85
N LEU A 133 -16.52 10.28 -11.13
CA LEU A 133 -15.44 11.16 -11.59
C LEU A 133 -15.68 12.65 -11.23
N ARG A 134 -16.93 13.12 -11.34
CA ARG A 134 -17.25 14.56 -11.21
C ARG A 134 -17.66 14.98 -9.81
N ILE A 135 -18.21 14.06 -9.02
CA ILE A 135 -18.75 14.36 -7.69
C ILE A 135 -17.95 13.66 -6.58
N GLU A 136 -17.88 12.31 -6.63
CA GLU A 136 -17.33 11.55 -5.52
C GLU A 136 -15.81 11.73 -5.41
N LEU A 137 -15.02 11.51 -6.48
CA LEU A 137 -13.55 11.59 -6.44
C LEU A 137 -13.03 12.97 -5.97
N PRO A 138 -13.56 14.12 -6.44
CA PRO A 138 -13.16 15.42 -5.89
C PRO A 138 -13.44 15.59 -4.40
N LEU A 139 -14.50 14.97 -3.89
CA LEU A 139 -14.85 15.03 -2.47
C LEU A 139 -13.98 14.14 -1.61
N VAL A 140 -13.67 12.92 -2.10
CA VAL A 140 -12.87 11.93 -1.36
C VAL A 140 -11.36 12.09 -1.57
N TRP A 141 -10.95 13.04 -2.42
CA TRP A 141 -9.54 13.27 -2.74
C TRP A 141 -8.61 13.37 -1.52
N PRO A 142 -8.98 14.10 -0.42
CA PRO A 142 -8.14 14.14 0.77
C PRO A 142 -7.92 12.75 1.42
N GLY A 143 -8.93 11.90 1.39
CA GLY A 143 -8.84 10.52 1.86
C GLY A 143 -7.92 9.67 0.98
N ILE A 144 -8.00 9.85 -0.35
CA ILE A 144 -7.10 9.17 -1.30
C ILE A 144 -5.64 9.58 -1.06
N MET A 145 -5.39 10.88 -0.87
CA MET A 145 -4.05 11.37 -0.57
C MET A 145 -3.51 10.82 0.76
N SER A 146 -4.36 10.77 1.79
CA SER A 146 -3.98 10.16 3.08
C SER A 146 -3.67 8.67 2.94
N ALA A 147 -4.47 7.93 2.19
CA ALA A 147 -4.23 6.52 1.89
C ALA A 147 -2.90 6.31 1.15
N ALA A 148 -2.63 7.13 0.13
CA ALA A 148 -1.39 7.06 -0.63
C ALA A 148 -0.16 7.34 0.26
N ALA A 149 -0.23 8.35 1.12
CA ALA A 149 0.84 8.67 2.05
C ALA A 149 1.11 7.55 3.06
N LEU A 150 0.04 7.00 3.65
CA LEU A 150 0.15 5.89 4.60
C LEU A 150 0.73 4.64 3.93
N THR A 151 0.21 4.28 2.76
CA THR A 151 0.71 3.13 1.96
C THR A 151 2.18 3.32 1.61
N PHE A 152 2.58 4.49 1.13
CA PHE A 152 3.96 4.77 0.76
C PHE A 152 4.89 4.70 1.97
N ALA A 153 4.54 5.37 3.07
CA ALA A 153 5.36 5.39 4.29
C ALA A 153 5.46 4.00 4.93
N HIS A 154 4.36 3.24 4.97
CA HIS A 154 4.37 1.88 5.49
C HIS A 154 5.24 0.97 4.63
N THR A 155 5.13 1.04 3.30
CA THR A 155 5.96 0.23 2.39
C THR A 155 7.45 0.53 2.55
N LEU A 156 7.84 1.80 2.78
CA LEU A 156 9.24 2.15 3.02
C LEU A 156 9.80 1.52 4.30
N GLY A 157 8.98 1.41 5.34
CA GLY A 157 9.34 0.81 6.62
C GLY A 157 9.11 -0.70 6.71
N GLU A 158 8.49 -1.32 5.69
CA GLU A 158 8.17 -2.74 5.70
C GLU A 158 9.44 -3.59 5.68
N PHE A 159 9.57 -4.43 6.69
CA PHE A 159 10.74 -5.30 6.89
C PHE A 159 10.36 -6.79 6.86
N GLY A 160 9.46 -7.19 7.76
CA GLY A 160 9.21 -8.60 8.04
C GLY A 160 8.66 -9.39 6.85
N VAL A 161 7.65 -8.85 6.17
CA VAL A 161 7.05 -9.49 4.97
C VAL A 161 8.05 -9.54 3.84
N ILE A 162 8.76 -8.42 3.60
CA ILE A 162 9.70 -8.31 2.48
C ILE A 162 10.91 -9.22 2.69
N LEU A 163 11.45 -9.30 3.90
CA LEU A 163 12.55 -10.20 4.20
C LEU A 163 12.18 -11.67 4.00
N MET A 164 10.99 -12.06 4.41
CA MET A 164 10.52 -13.45 4.28
C MET A 164 10.33 -13.87 2.82
N VAL A 165 9.72 -13.00 2.00
CA VAL A 165 9.40 -13.33 0.59
C VAL A 165 10.57 -13.06 -0.34
N GLY A 166 11.33 -12.01 -0.08
CA GLY A 166 12.38 -11.51 -0.97
C GLY A 166 13.79 -11.85 -0.54
N GLY A 167 14.02 -12.18 0.72
CA GLY A 167 15.38 -12.27 1.26
C GLY A 167 16.07 -10.90 1.25
N ALA A 168 17.38 -10.90 0.92
CA ALA A 168 18.20 -9.69 0.93
C ALA A 168 19.12 -9.64 -0.31
N ILE A 169 18.54 -9.72 -1.51
CA ILE A 169 19.29 -9.71 -2.78
C ILE A 169 19.58 -8.26 -3.18
N ASP A 170 20.87 -7.93 -3.27
CA ASP A 170 21.31 -6.59 -3.63
C ASP A 170 20.76 -6.15 -5.00
N GLY A 171 20.18 -4.93 -5.04
CA GLY A 171 19.62 -4.34 -6.26
C GLY A 171 18.25 -4.89 -6.66
N GLU A 172 17.73 -5.95 -6.02
CA GLU A 172 16.47 -6.58 -6.39
C GLU A 172 15.44 -6.58 -5.25
N THR A 173 15.78 -7.16 -4.10
CA THR A 173 14.85 -7.33 -2.98
C THR A 173 15.32 -6.71 -1.66
N ARG A 174 16.60 -6.36 -1.56
CA ARG A 174 17.18 -5.72 -0.39
C ARG A 174 16.70 -4.29 -0.27
N THR A 175 15.72 -4.08 0.61
CA THR A 175 15.18 -2.74 0.91
C THR A 175 16.07 -2.00 1.91
N LEU A 176 15.81 -0.68 2.09
CA LEU A 176 16.54 0.13 3.06
C LEU A 176 16.32 -0.36 4.50
N ALA A 177 15.11 -0.84 4.83
CA ALA A 177 14.82 -1.43 6.14
C ALA A 177 15.66 -2.70 6.40
N ILE A 178 15.82 -3.57 5.39
CA ILE A 178 16.69 -4.76 5.47
C ILE A 178 18.15 -4.33 5.61
N ALA A 179 18.61 -3.36 4.83
CA ALA A 179 19.98 -2.87 4.88
C ALA A 179 20.33 -2.23 6.24
N ILE A 180 19.38 -1.53 6.87
CA ILE A 180 19.53 -1.03 8.25
C ILE A 180 19.69 -2.19 9.23
N TYR A 181 18.85 -3.21 9.13
CA TYR A 181 18.92 -4.39 9.97
C TYR A 181 20.27 -5.11 9.84
N ASP A 182 20.77 -5.32 8.61
CA ASP A 182 22.07 -5.93 8.36
C ASP A 182 23.21 -5.15 9.03
N ARG A 183 23.18 -3.81 8.99
CA ARG A 183 24.17 -2.95 9.65
C ARG A 183 24.13 -3.10 11.17
N VAL A 184 22.93 -3.15 11.75
CA VAL A 184 22.76 -3.40 13.20
C VAL A 184 23.35 -4.76 13.58
N GLN A 185 23.09 -5.80 12.81
CA GLN A 185 23.63 -7.13 13.05
C GLN A 185 25.15 -7.20 12.88
N ALA A 186 25.72 -6.36 12.02
CA ALA A 186 27.17 -6.22 11.83
C ALA A 186 27.84 -5.29 12.86
N PHE A 187 27.11 -4.79 13.88
CA PHE A 187 27.57 -3.81 14.86
C PHE A 187 28.08 -2.49 14.24
N ASP A 188 27.64 -2.14 13.01
CA ASP A 188 27.90 -0.86 12.37
C ASP A 188 26.82 0.15 12.74
N GLU A 189 26.87 0.63 13.99
CA GLU A 189 25.89 1.57 14.53
C GLU A 189 25.88 2.90 13.74
N GLN A 190 27.01 3.37 13.28
CA GLN A 190 27.11 4.61 12.52
C GLN A 190 26.45 4.50 11.16
N GLY A 191 26.68 3.42 10.43
CA GLY A 191 26.05 3.14 9.16
C GLY A 191 24.53 2.95 9.30
N ALA A 192 24.09 2.22 10.33
CA ALA A 192 22.68 2.03 10.66
C ALA A 192 21.98 3.36 10.98
N ALA A 193 22.60 4.21 11.82
CA ALA A 193 22.05 5.51 12.20
C ALA A 193 21.89 6.46 10.99
N GLN A 194 22.88 6.52 10.09
CA GLN A 194 22.82 7.34 8.87
C GLN A 194 21.67 6.90 7.95
N MET A 195 21.50 5.59 7.74
CA MET A 195 20.45 5.04 6.88
C MET A 195 19.07 5.20 7.51
N SER A 196 18.96 5.04 8.83
CA SER A 196 17.72 5.28 9.58
C SER A 196 17.30 6.75 9.53
N ALA A 197 18.25 7.69 9.68
CA ALA A 197 17.99 9.11 9.55
C ALA A 197 17.49 9.48 8.14
N LEU A 198 18.07 8.87 7.10
CA LEU A 198 17.61 9.05 5.71
C LEU A 198 16.17 8.54 5.53
N LEU A 199 15.86 7.33 6.04
CA LEU A 199 14.51 6.75 5.95
C LEU A 199 13.50 7.64 6.66
N LEU A 200 13.85 8.13 7.85
CA LEU A 200 13.01 9.04 8.63
C LEU A 200 12.77 10.36 7.86
N LEU A 201 13.81 10.93 7.28
CA LEU A 201 13.72 12.16 6.50
C LEU A 201 12.80 11.99 5.28
N VAL A 202 12.98 10.91 4.51
CA VAL A 202 12.14 10.61 3.33
C VAL A 202 10.68 10.41 3.74
N SER A 203 10.43 9.66 4.82
CA SER A 203 9.08 9.43 5.35
C SER A 203 8.45 10.74 5.83
N PHE A 204 9.19 11.57 6.56
CA PHE A 204 8.71 12.85 7.05
C PHE A 204 8.37 13.83 5.91
N ILE A 205 9.25 13.92 4.90
CA ILE A 205 9.00 14.77 3.71
C ILE A 205 7.74 14.28 2.97
N THR A 206 7.61 12.97 2.75
CA THR A 206 6.45 12.41 2.05
C THR A 206 5.15 12.70 2.78
N LEU A 207 5.09 12.44 4.08
CA LEU A 207 3.92 12.72 4.91
C LEU A 207 3.64 14.23 4.96
N GLY A 208 4.68 15.05 5.16
CA GLY A 208 4.56 16.51 5.22
C GLY A 208 4.02 17.11 3.92
N LEU A 209 4.49 16.64 2.77
CA LEU A 209 3.98 17.06 1.46
C LEU A 209 2.51 16.69 1.27
N VAL A 210 2.14 15.45 1.59
CA VAL A 210 0.76 14.99 1.42
C VAL A 210 -0.20 15.73 2.35
N TYR A 211 0.13 15.85 3.64
CA TYR A 211 -0.72 16.59 4.58
C TYR A 211 -0.75 18.10 4.29
N GLY A 212 0.35 18.68 3.84
CA GLY A 212 0.42 20.08 3.42
C GLY A 212 -0.46 20.37 2.19
N LEU A 213 -0.45 19.48 1.19
CA LEU A 213 -1.29 19.59 0.00
C LEU A 213 -2.77 19.33 0.30
N ALA A 214 -3.08 18.38 1.17
CA ALA A 214 -4.44 18.09 1.61
C ALA A 214 -5.04 19.24 2.44
N GLY A 215 -4.24 19.89 3.29
CA GLY A 215 -4.64 21.01 4.13
C GLY A 215 -5.00 22.27 3.34
N ARG A 216 -4.27 22.61 2.28
CA ARG A 216 -4.53 23.81 1.46
C ARG A 216 -5.90 23.83 0.81
N ARG A 217 -6.49 22.69 0.47
CA ARG A 217 -7.85 22.64 -0.12
C ARG A 217 -8.98 22.83 0.89
N ARG A 218 -8.73 22.67 2.18
CA ARG A 218 -9.72 22.97 3.25
C ARG A 218 -9.91 24.48 3.45
N TRP A 219 -8.86 25.27 3.30
CA TRP A 219 -8.89 26.73 3.50
C TRP A 219 -9.59 27.51 2.39
N VAL A 220 -9.72 26.97 1.20
CA VAL A 220 -10.38 27.64 0.06
C VAL A 220 -11.91 27.41 0.06
N ARG A 221 -12.45 26.62 0.98
CA ARG A 221 -13.90 26.30 1.07
C ARG A 221 -14.58 26.78 2.36
N GLY A 222 -13.90 27.61 3.15
CA GLY A 222 -14.46 28.35 4.31
C GLY A 222 -14.66 29.86 3.91
#